data_dd3507c6abcf48da1f6cfee553fb47b1
#
_entry.id   dd3507c6abcf48da1f6cfee553fb47b1
#
_cell.length_a   1.000
_cell.length_b   1.000
_cell.length_c   1.000
_cell.angle_alpha   90.00
_cell.angle_beta   90.00
_cell.angle_gamma   90.00
#
_symmetry.space_group_name_H-M   'P 1'
#
loop_
_entity.id
_entity.type
_entity.pdbx_description
1 polymer ?
#
loop_
_entity_poly.entity_id
_entity_poly.type
_entity_poly.pdbx_seq_one_letter_code
_entity_poly.pdbx_strand_id
1 'polypeptide(L)'
;MTTLVILAAGLGSRFGSDKQLENIHNGNALFDYGIYDALQAGFDNVVLIIRREIDDLARQHLENRFNNVPITYVYQDDFNPKGIERKKPWGTGHAMLCVKEFVKNPFLIINADDYYGKEGFRLMYEALNAGKEKTFFSGGYLLKNTLSENGTVSRGICEVDANHHLLSINEATKLRKNSNTTAIDEATGTEYPLSTYVSMNFWGFTHEVLDIADRYFKEFVAEHKDDPKSEFYIPMVVQHAIKDYGYKLEVLPNHDNWFGMTYHEDLAMVQNEIQKLVDKGEYPDRF
;
A
#
# COMPACT_ATOMS: atom_id res chain seq x y z
N MET A 1 14.32 -15.05 -2.31
CA MET A 1 14.35 -13.61 -2.61
C MET A 1 12.93 -13.11 -2.67
N THR A 2 12.61 -12.11 -1.88
CA THR A 2 11.26 -11.51 -1.78
C THR A 2 11.42 -10.00 -1.74
N THR A 3 10.66 -9.29 -2.59
CA THR A 3 10.87 -7.85 -2.83
C THR A 3 9.80 -7.03 -2.11
N LEU A 4 10.21 -5.94 -1.47
CA LEU A 4 9.31 -4.86 -1.05
C LEU A 4 9.21 -3.83 -2.17
N VAL A 5 7.99 -3.53 -2.62
CA VAL A 5 7.68 -2.47 -3.58
C VAL A 5 6.95 -1.33 -2.86
N ILE A 6 7.46 -0.11 -2.98
CA ILE A 6 6.91 1.06 -2.29
C ILE A 6 6.35 2.05 -3.31
N LEU A 7 5.08 2.39 -3.19
CA LEU A 7 4.41 3.40 -4.00
C LEU A 7 4.69 4.81 -3.44
N ALA A 8 5.66 5.52 -4.00
CA ALA A 8 6.05 6.86 -3.58
C ALA A 8 5.92 7.93 -4.68
N ALA A 9 5.21 7.62 -5.79
CA ALA A 9 5.00 8.54 -6.91
C ALA A 9 3.76 9.45 -6.78
N GLY A 10 3.04 9.38 -5.66
CA GLY A 10 1.85 10.20 -5.42
C GLY A 10 2.15 11.70 -5.44
N LEU A 11 1.24 12.51 -6.02
CA LEU A 11 1.43 13.96 -6.15
C LEU A 11 1.38 14.74 -4.83
N GLY A 12 0.92 14.13 -3.73
CA GLY A 12 0.83 14.79 -2.42
C GLY A 12 -0.01 16.07 -2.41
N SER A 13 -0.90 16.27 -3.39
CA SER A 13 -1.60 17.53 -3.64
C SER A 13 -2.38 18.09 -2.46
N ARG A 14 -2.76 17.25 -1.50
CA ARG A 14 -3.48 17.64 -0.27
C ARG A 14 -2.52 17.99 0.87
N PHE A 15 -1.28 17.51 0.79
CA PHE A 15 -0.26 17.73 1.82
C PHE A 15 0.58 19.00 1.53
N GLY A 16 0.74 19.36 0.23
CA GLY A 16 1.41 20.59 -0.19
C GLY A 16 2.94 20.50 -0.31
N SER A 17 3.53 19.32 -0.07
CA SER A 17 4.97 19.04 -0.20
C SER A 17 5.22 17.59 -0.59
N ASP A 18 6.49 17.19 -0.68
CA ASP A 18 6.91 15.80 -0.92
C ASP A 18 6.72 14.95 0.37
N LYS A 19 5.46 14.75 0.75
CA LYS A 19 5.04 14.05 1.99
C LYS A 19 5.70 12.69 2.20
N GLN A 20 6.15 12.05 1.13
CA GLN A 20 6.85 10.76 1.18
C GLN A 20 8.20 10.86 1.90
N LEU A 21 8.83 12.04 1.86
CA LEU A 21 10.11 12.33 2.52
C LEU A 21 9.97 13.22 3.76
N GLU A 22 8.73 13.42 4.24
CA GLU A 22 8.49 14.22 5.43
C GLU A 22 9.18 13.61 6.66
N ASN A 23 9.82 14.47 7.45
CA ASN A 23 10.52 14.04 8.67
C ASN A 23 9.52 13.62 9.75
N ILE A 24 9.44 12.35 10.01
CA ILE A 24 8.57 11.78 11.05
C ILE A 24 9.29 11.76 12.41
N HIS A 25 10.53 11.23 12.44
CA HIS A 25 11.32 11.16 13.66
C HIS A 25 12.81 11.09 13.33
N ASN A 26 13.61 12.01 13.85
CA ASN A 26 15.08 12.08 13.68
C ASN A 26 15.56 11.94 12.22
N GLY A 27 14.80 12.53 11.30
CA GLY A 27 15.08 12.50 9.87
C GLY A 27 14.55 11.26 9.15
N ASN A 28 13.93 10.29 9.83
CA ASN A 28 13.27 9.15 9.20
C ASN A 28 11.94 9.57 8.56
N ALA A 29 11.68 9.10 7.36
CA ALA A 29 10.37 9.17 6.70
C ALA A 29 9.50 7.97 7.10
N LEU A 30 8.19 8.01 6.81
CA LEU A 30 7.29 6.95 7.24
C LEU A 30 7.60 5.59 6.56
N PHE A 31 7.98 5.61 5.28
CA PHE A 31 8.35 4.37 4.59
C PHE A 31 9.66 3.73 5.08
N ASP A 32 10.52 4.46 5.80
CA ASP A 32 11.74 3.87 6.39
C ASP A 32 11.37 2.78 7.40
N TYR A 33 10.28 2.96 8.15
CA TYR A 33 9.75 1.96 9.07
C TYR A 33 9.26 0.72 8.29
N GLY A 34 8.61 0.93 7.14
CA GLY A 34 8.20 -0.16 6.25
C GLY A 34 9.40 -0.93 5.68
N ILE A 35 10.47 -0.25 5.28
CA ILE A 35 11.73 -0.91 4.84
C ILE A 35 12.33 -1.70 6.01
N TYR A 36 12.45 -1.08 7.17
CA TYR A 36 13.00 -1.74 8.37
C TYR A 36 12.22 -3.00 8.73
N ASP A 37 10.90 -2.92 8.82
CA ASP A 37 10.04 -4.05 9.18
C ASP A 37 10.09 -5.17 8.12
N ALA A 38 10.12 -4.81 6.84
CA ALA A 38 10.29 -5.77 5.76
C ALA A 38 11.63 -6.52 5.86
N LEU A 39 12.74 -5.81 6.11
CA LEU A 39 14.06 -6.42 6.27
C LEU A 39 14.08 -7.36 7.49
N GLN A 40 13.48 -6.96 8.62
CA GLN A 40 13.37 -7.82 9.80
C GLN A 40 12.51 -9.07 9.54
N ALA A 41 11.50 -8.97 8.67
CA ALA A 41 10.68 -10.10 8.26
C ALA A 41 11.38 -11.05 7.28
N GLY A 42 12.48 -10.62 6.62
CA GLY A 42 13.25 -11.43 5.68
C GLY A 42 13.17 -11.00 4.22
N PHE A 43 12.54 -9.88 3.91
CA PHE A 43 12.66 -9.28 2.57
C PHE A 43 14.09 -8.84 2.34
N ASP A 44 14.58 -8.99 1.12
CA ASP A 44 15.99 -8.81 0.80
C ASP A 44 16.26 -7.83 -0.36
N ASN A 45 15.21 -7.24 -0.91
CA ASN A 45 15.30 -6.27 -2.00
C ASN A 45 14.17 -5.23 -1.90
N VAL A 46 14.45 -3.98 -2.28
CA VAL A 46 13.49 -2.87 -2.28
C VAL A 46 13.39 -2.27 -3.67
N VAL A 47 12.17 -2.04 -4.13
CA VAL A 47 11.88 -1.23 -5.33
C VAL A 47 11.05 -0.04 -4.91
N LEU A 48 11.57 1.16 -5.16
CA LEU A 48 10.89 2.41 -4.87
C LEU A 48 10.34 3.02 -6.16
N ILE A 49 9.03 3.16 -6.26
CA ILE A 49 8.36 3.81 -7.39
C ILE A 49 8.19 5.28 -7.05
N ILE A 50 8.89 6.15 -7.77
CA ILE A 50 8.95 7.60 -7.52
C ILE A 50 8.63 8.40 -8.77
N ARG A 51 8.51 9.70 -8.60
CA ARG A 51 8.59 10.71 -9.66
C ARG A 51 10.04 11.17 -9.81
N ARG A 52 10.42 11.60 -11.03
CA ARG A 52 11.79 12.08 -11.28
C ARG A 52 12.18 13.31 -10.45
N GLU A 53 11.19 14.15 -10.10
CA GLU A 53 11.43 15.38 -9.35
C GLU A 53 11.99 15.14 -7.94
N ILE A 54 11.73 13.96 -7.35
CA ILE A 54 12.21 13.61 -6.00
C ILE A 54 13.38 12.61 -6.01
N ASP A 55 13.93 12.26 -7.18
CA ASP A 55 14.97 11.22 -7.30
C ASP A 55 16.20 11.51 -6.44
N ASP A 56 16.81 12.67 -6.59
CA ASP A 56 18.02 13.03 -5.83
C ASP A 56 17.77 13.02 -4.33
N LEU A 57 16.61 13.54 -3.89
CA LEU A 57 16.23 13.58 -2.48
C LEU A 57 16.01 12.17 -1.93
N ALA A 58 15.30 11.32 -2.67
CA ALA A 58 15.03 9.94 -2.26
C ALA A 58 16.31 9.11 -2.17
N ARG A 59 17.24 9.26 -3.13
CA ARG A 59 18.54 8.59 -3.10
C ARG A 59 19.38 9.04 -1.92
N GLN A 60 19.56 10.34 -1.74
CA GLN A 60 20.31 10.87 -0.61
C GLN A 60 19.71 10.44 0.73
N HIS A 61 18.39 10.38 0.83
CA HIS A 61 17.69 9.94 2.03
C HIS A 61 17.99 8.47 2.35
N LEU A 62 17.88 7.57 1.36
CA LEU A 62 18.01 6.13 1.56
C LEU A 62 19.47 5.66 1.65
N GLU A 63 20.40 6.26 0.90
CA GLU A 63 21.82 5.94 0.97
C GLU A 63 22.41 6.13 2.37
N ASN A 64 21.91 7.10 3.11
CA ASN A 64 22.36 7.38 4.47
C ASN A 64 21.79 6.41 5.54
N ARG A 65 20.77 5.59 5.18
CA ARG A 65 20.03 4.73 6.11
C ARG A 65 20.13 3.25 5.78
N PHE A 66 20.02 2.91 4.51
CA PHE A 66 19.92 1.54 4.02
C PHE A 66 21.01 1.21 2.98
N ASN A 67 22.26 1.65 3.23
CA ASN A 67 23.38 1.53 2.30
C ASN A 67 23.75 0.06 1.92
N ASN A 68 23.33 -0.91 2.73
CA ASN A 68 23.58 -2.34 2.50
C ASN A 68 22.39 -3.06 1.86
N VAL A 69 21.31 -2.35 1.51
CA VAL A 69 20.10 -2.92 0.93
C VAL A 69 20.07 -2.63 -0.56
N PRO A 70 19.87 -3.64 -1.43
CA PRO A 70 19.66 -3.40 -2.84
C PRO A 70 18.36 -2.60 -3.05
N ILE A 71 18.49 -1.36 -3.53
CA ILE A 71 17.34 -0.48 -3.83
C ILE A 71 17.33 -0.15 -5.31
N THR A 72 16.20 -0.46 -5.96
CA THR A 72 15.94 -0.10 -7.36
C THR A 72 14.94 1.04 -7.42
N TYR A 73 15.24 2.09 -8.16
CA TYR A 73 14.36 3.24 -8.37
C TYR A 73 13.66 3.10 -9.72
N VAL A 74 12.33 3.21 -9.71
CA VAL A 74 11.47 3.09 -10.89
C VAL A 74 10.66 4.38 -11.03
N TYR A 75 10.70 4.99 -12.21
CA TYR A 75 9.98 6.24 -12.46
C TYR A 75 8.66 5.95 -13.17
N GLN A 76 7.55 6.18 -12.48
CA GLN A 76 6.22 5.87 -13.02
C GLN A 76 5.96 6.55 -14.38
N ASP A 77 6.49 7.76 -14.58
CA ASP A 77 6.28 8.55 -15.79
C ASP A 77 6.89 7.92 -17.05
N ASP A 78 7.94 7.10 -16.90
CA ASP A 78 8.60 6.41 -18.02
C ASP A 78 7.71 5.35 -18.69
N PHE A 79 6.67 4.93 -17.99
CA PHE A 79 5.76 3.85 -18.40
C PHE A 79 4.40 4.38 -18.87
N ASN A 80 4.26 5.68 -19.03
CA ASN A 80 3.02 6.26 -19.55
C ASN A 80 2.73 5.78 -20.98
N PRO A 81 1.46 5.47 -21.31
CA PRO A 81 1.06 5.11 -22.65
C PRO A 81 1.44 6.19 -23.67
N LYS A 82 2.10 5.77 -24.77
CA LYS A 82 2.58 6.68 -25.81
C LYS A 82 1.43 7.46 -26.45
N GLY A 83 1.63 8.76 -26.61
CA GLY A 83 0.67 9.65 -27.29
C GLY A 83 -0.53 10.07 -26.42
N ILE A 84 -0.51 9.74 -25.13
CA ILE A 84 -1.53 10.20 -24.18
C ILE A 84 -0.85 11.07 -23.13
N GLU A 85 -1.18 12.36 -23.12
CA GLU A 85 -0.70 13.30 -22.12
C GLU A 85 -1.68 13.40 -20.96
N ARG A 86 -1.21 13.17 -19.73
CA ARG A 86 -2.00 13.27 -18.50
C ARG A 86 -1.22 13.99 -17.42
N LYS A 87 -1.90 14.85 -16.67
CA LYS A 87 -1.36 15.45 -15.43
C LYS A 87 -1.47 14.52 -14.23
N LYS A 88 -2.52 13.68 -14.20
CA LYS A 88 -2.76 12.74 -13.11
C LYS A 88 -2.21 11.37 -13.47
N PRO A 89 -1.46 10.71 -12.58
CA PRO A 89 -1.02 9.32 -12.79
C PRO A 89 -2.20 8.38 -13.06
N TRP A 90 -1.91 7.26 -13.71
CA TRP A 90 -2.93 6.25 -14.08
C TRP A 90 -3.43 5.39 -12.91
N GLY A 91 -2.97 5.65 -11.67
CA GLY A 91 -3.40 4.93 -10.48
C GLY A 91 -2.42 3.87 -9.99
N THR A 92 -2.76 3.20 -8.88
CA THR A 92 -1.88 2.26 -8.18
C THR A 92 -1.64 0.97 -8.96
N GLY A 93 -2.59 0.51 -9.78
CA GLY A 93 -2.42 -0.65 -10.66
C GLY A 93 -1.39 -0.38 -11.77
N HIS A 94 -1.38 0.82 -12.33
CA HIS A 94 -0.33 1.23 -13.28
C HIS A 94 1.02 1.36 -12.59
N ALA A 95 1.07 1.97 -11.41
CA ALA A 95 2.32 2.06 -10.65
C ALA A 95 2.90 0.66 -10.37
N MET A 96 2.08 -0.30 -9.95
CA MET A 96 2.48 -1.69 -9.79
C MET A 96 3.01 -2.29 -11.10
N LEU A 97 2.37 -2.01 -12.23
CA LEU A 97 2.80 -2.53 -13.54
C LEU A 97 4.20 -2.02 -13.93
N CYS A 98 4.61 -0.83 -13.50
CA CYS A 98 5.92 -0.25 -13.81
C CYS A 98 7.09 -1.09 -13.30
N VAL A 99 6.89 -1.98 -12.32
CA VAL A 99 7.96 -2.83 -11.80
C VAL A 99 8.14 -4.16 -12.55
N LYS A 100 7.38 -4.41 -13.60
CA LYS A 100 7.34 -5.70 -14.32
C LYS A 100 8.71 -6.20 -14.77
N GLU A 101 9.57 -5.31 -15.24
CA GLU A 101 10.92 -5.69 -15.69
C GLU A 101 11.94 -5.82 -14.55
N PHE A 102 11.63 -5.28 -13.37
CA PHE A 102 12.55 -5.22 -12.22
C PHE A 102 12.26 -6.28 -11.16
N VAL A 103 10.99 -6.71 -11.03
CA VAL A 103 10.57 -7.67 -10.01
C VAL A 103 10.19 -8.99 -10.67
N LYS A 104 10.96 -10.05 -10.41
CA LYS A 104 10.73 -11.41 -10.95
C LYS A 104 10.37 -12.43 -9.86
N ASN A 105 10.45 -12.03 -8.62
CA ASN A 105 10.18 -12.86 -7.43
C ASN A 105 8.87 -12.43 -6.77
N PRO A 106 8.36 -13.18 -5.79
CA PRO A 106 7.25 -12.72 -4.97
C PRO A 106 7.53 -11.36 -4.33
N PHE A 107 6.51 -10.53 -4.22
CA PHE A 107 6.67 -9.17 -3.71
C PHE A 107 5.47 -8.69 -2.89
N LEU A 108 5.76 -7.83 -1.94
CA LEU A 108 4.79 -7.04 -1.21
C LEU A 108 4.77 -5.62 -1.78
N ILE A 109 3.59 -5.05 -2.00
CA ILE A 109 3.43 -3.65 -2.37
C ILE A 109 2.73 -2.86 -1.26
N ILE A 110 3.27 -1.67 -0.96
CA ILE A 110 2.79 -0.76 0.09
C ILE A 110 2.79 0.69 -0.38
N ASN A 111 2.07 1.55 0.33
CA ASN A 111 2.16 3.01 0.17
C ASN A 111 3.33 3.57 1.00
N ALA A 112 3.97 4.62 0.50
CA ALA A 112 5.08 5.29 1.19
C ALA A 112 4.64 6.16 2.38
N ASP A 113 3.37 6.54 2.43
CA ASP A 113 2.79 7.46 3.41
C ASP A 113 1.96 6.77 4.50
N ASP A 114 2.10 5.44 4.61
CA ASP A 114 1.37 4.60 5.54
C ASP A 114 2.34 3.80 6.44
N TYR A 115 1.97 3.66 7.72
CA TYR A 115 2.57 2.74 8.68
C TYR A 115 1.71 1.48 8.81
N TYR A 116 2.33 0.32 8.70
CA TYR A 116 1.64 -0.97 8.60
C TYR A 116 1.84 -1.90 9.79
N GLY A 117 2.85 -1.63 10.63
CA GLY A 117 3.23 -2.49 11.76
C GLY A 117 4.01 -3.73 11.36
N LYS A 118 4.68 -4.34 12.34
CA LYS A 118 5.64 -5.45 12.14
C LYS A 118 4.98 -6.79 11.82
N GLU A 119 3.83 -7.07 12.45
CA GLU A 119 3.14 -8.35 12.28
C GLU A 119 2.71 -8.54 10.81
N GLY A 120 2.21 -7.48 10.17
CA GLY A 120 1.80 -7.52 8.77
C GLY A 120 2.94 -7.96 7.84
N PHE A 121 4.14 -7.41 8.01
CA PHE A 121 5.31 -7.79 7.19
C PHE A 121 5.73 -9.25 7.40
N ARG A 122 5.75 -9.71 8.65
CA ARG A 122 6.08 -11.11 8.97
C ARG A 122 5.09 -12.08 8.35
N LEU A 123 3.79 -11.85 8.56
CA LEU A 123 2.71 -12.69 7.99
C LEU A 123 2.78 -12.73 6.46
N MET A 124 3.02 -11.57 5.83
CA MET A 124 3.12 -11.49 4.38
C MET A 124 4.35 -12.22 3.84
N TYR A 125 5.50 -12.09 4.49
CA TYR A 125 6.70 -12.80 4.10
C TYR A 125 6.50 -14.33 4.17
N GLU A 126 5.93 -14.82 5.26
CA GLU A 126 5.60 -16.25 5.44
C GLU A 126 4.64 -16.75 4.35
N ALA A 127 3.58 -15.98 4.08
CA ALA A 127 2.58 -16.33 3.08
C ALA A 127 3.15 -16.36 1.65
N LEU A 128 3.94 -15.34 1.27
CA LEU A 128 4.59 -15.27 -0.05
C LEU A 128 5.59 -16.40 -0.28
N ASN A 129 6.23 -16.91 0.77
CA ASN A 129 7.20 -17.99 0.69
C ASN A 129 6.60 -19.39 0.98
N ALA A 130 5.30 -19.48 1.26
CA ALA A 130 4.61 -20.77 1.48
C ALA A 130 4.35 -21.58 0.19
N GLY A 131 4.60 -20.99 -0.99
CA GLY A 131 4.46 -21.66 -2.29
C GLY A 131 3.01 -22.04 -2.66
N LYS A 132 2.02 -21.28 -2.18
CA LYS A 132 0.61 -21.49 -2.54
C LYS A 132 0.36 -21.13 -4.01
N GLU A 133 -0.07 -22.10 -4.79
CA GLU A 133 -0.39 -21.89 -6.21
C GLU A 133 -1.61 -20.97 -6.39
N LYS A 134 -1.55 -20.11 -7.40
CA LYS A 134 -2.64 -19.19 -7.78
C LYS A 134 -3.27 -18.47 -6.59
N THR A 135 -2.44 -18.06 -5.62
CA THR A 135 -2.89 -17.38 -4.42
C THR A 135 -2.12 -16.07 -4.25
N PHE A 136 -2.86 -14.97 -4.16
CA PHE A 136 -2.39 -13.65 -3.77
C PHE A 136 -2.80 -13.37 -2.33
N PHE A 137 -2.21 -12.36 -1.72
CA PHE A 137 -2.42 -12.06 -0.31
C PHE A 137 -2.76 -10.58 -0.11
N SER A 138 -3.53 -10.29 0.93
CA SER A 138 -3.75 -8.92 1.41
C SER A 138 -3.65 -8.89 2.93
N GLY A 139 -3.07 -7.84 3.49
CA GLY A 139 -3.18 -7.59 4.92
C GLY A 139 -4.61 -7.21 5.28
N GLY A 140 -5.23 -7.97 6.17
CA GLY A 140 -6.55 -7.73 6.72
C GLY A 140 -6.47 -7.00 8.04
N TYR A 141 -6.48 -5.66 8.01
CA TYR A 141 -6.48 -4.84 9.22
C TYR A 141 -7.86 -4.79 9.83
N LEU A 142 -7.95 -4.82 11.16
CA LEU A 142 -9.23 -4.63 11.83
C LEU A 142 -9.70 -3.19 11.68
N LEU A 143 -10.95 -2.99 11.30
CA LEU A 143 -11.53 -1.66 11.10
C LEU A 143 -11.26 -0.72 12.28
N LYS A 144 -11.39 -1.22 13.55
CA LYS A 144 -11.11 -0.44 14.76
C LYS A 144 -9.70 0.17 14.81
N ASN A 145 -8.71 -0.50 14.18
CA ASN A 145 -7.30 -0.09 14.20
C ASN A 145 -6.95 0.87 13.05
N THR A 146 -7.94 1.28 12.24
CA THR A 146 -7.74 2.13 11.05
C THR A 146 -8.65 3.36 11.03
N LEU A 147 -9.48 3.55 12.06
CA LEU A 147 -10.37 4.72 12.17
C LEU A 147 -9.59 5.94 12.67
N SER A 148 -10.08 7.13 12.31
CA SER A 148 -9.58 8.42 12.80
C SER A 148 -10.45 8.95 13.92
N GLU A 149 -9.83 9.55 14.93
CA GLU A 149 -10.54 10.32 15.97
C GLU A 149 -10.98 11.71 15.45
N ASN A 150 -10.41 12.18 14.33
CA ASN A 150 -10.57 13.55 13.83
C ASN A 150 -11.56 13.68 12.66
N GLY A 151 -12.24 12.59 12.25
CA GLY A 151 -13.18 12.64 11.14
C GLY A 151 -13.47 11.31 10.48
N THR A 152 -14.07 11.37 9.31
CA THR A 152 -14.39 10.18 8.51
C THR A 152 -13.21 9.73 7.68
N VAL A 153 -13.13 8.42 7.43
CA VAL A 153 -12.09 7.79 6.60
C VAL A 153 -12.72 6.92 5.51
N SER A 154 -11.98 6.67 4.43
CA SER A 154 -12.37 5.71 3.39
C SER A 154 -11.62 4.40 3.58
N ARG A 155 -12.32 3.26 3.48
CA ARG A 155 -11.74 1.92 3.64
C ARG A 155 -12.37 0.91 2.69
N GLY A 156 -11.56 0.04 2.13
CA GLY A 156 -12.03 -1.13 1.41
C GLY A 156 -12.49 -2.21 2.38
N ILE A 157 -13.79 -2.32 2.60
CA ILE A 157 -14.40 -3.35 3.46
C ILE A 157 -14.25 -4.70 2.79
N CYS A 158 -13.57 -5.63 3.44
CA CYS A 158 -13.34 -7.00 2.96
C CYS A 158 -14.41 -7.95 3.50
N GLU A 159 -15.14 -8.60 2.61
CA GLU A 159 -15.94 -9.77 2.93
C GLU A 159 -15.11 -11.03 2.63
N VAL A 160 -15.00 -11.93 3.61
CA VAL A 160 -14.18 -13.14 3.49
C VAL A 160 -14.97 -14.39 3.83
N ASP A 161 -14.59 -15.52 3.24
CA ASP A 161 -15.12 -16.84 3.62
C ASP A 161 -14.46 -17.37 4.93
N ALA A 162 -14.88 -18.55 5.37
CA ALA A 162 -14.37 -19.21 6.58
C ALA A 162 -12.85 -19.54 6.52
N ASN A 163 -12.24 -19.51 5.32
CA ASN A 163 -10.82 -19.73 5.10
C ASN A 163 -10.05 -18.42 4.84
N HIS A 164 -10.68 -17.28 5.13
CA HIS A 164 -10.16 -15.94 4.86
C HIS A 164 -9.92 -15.63 3.37
N HIS A 165 -10.54 -16.35 2.42
CA HIS A 165 -10.49 -15.94 1.03
C HIS A 165 -11.44 -14.77 0.78
N LEU A 166 -10.97 -13.77 0.06
CA LEU A 166 -11.76 -12.60 -0.30
C LEU A 166 -12.93 -13.00 -1.22
N LEU A 167 -14.14 -12.66 -0.79
CA LEU A 167 -15.37 -12.78 -1.59
C LEU A 167 -15.70 -11.48 -2.30
N SER A 168 -15.58 -10.36 -1.58
CA SER A 168 -15.80 -9.03 -2.13
C SER A 168 -15.00 -7.98 -1.38
N ILE A 169 -14.73 -6.84 -2.05
CA ILE A 169 -14.19 -5.64 -1.45
C ILE A 169 -15.04 -4.45 -1.88
N ASN A 170 -15.57 -3.72 -0.92
CA ASN A 170 -16.47 -2.60 -1.15
C ASN A 170 -15.93 -1.34 -0.46
N GLU A 171 -15.80 -0.25 -1.21
CA GLU A 171 -15.31 1.01 -0.67
C GLU A 171 -16.40 1.70 0.17
N ALA A 172 -16.12 1.89 1.47
CA ALA A 172 -16.90 2.72 2.37
C ALA A 172 -16.17 4.06 2.56
N THR A 173 -16.79 5.17 2.13
CA THR A 173 -16.08 6.44 1.89
C THR A 173 -16.13 7.43 3.04
N LYS A 174 -17.03 7.25 4.02
CA LYS A 174 -17.23 8.17 5.15
C LYS A 174 -17.41 7.41 6.46
N LEU A 175 -16.49 6.49 6.74
CA LEU A 175 -16.49 5.69 7.96
C LEU A 175 -16.06 6.51 9.17
N ARG A 176 -16.84 6.42 10.24
CA ARG A 176 -16.44 6.86 11.58
C ARG A 176 -16.92 5.87 12.65
N LYS A 177 -16.29 5.93 13.80
CA LYS A 177 -16.74 5.15 14.97
C LYS A 177 -18.15 5.58 15.37
N ASN A 178 -19.04 4.62 15.51
CA ASN A 178 -20.44 4.85 15.92
C ASN A 178 -20.69 4.43 17.38
N SER A 179 -20.08 3.32 17.78
CA SER A 179 -20.20 2.76 19.14
C SER A 179 -18.90 2.06 19.56
N ASN A 180 -18.92 1.38 20.70
CA ASN A 180 -17.80 0.55 21.13
C ASN A 180 -17.64 -0.74 20.30
N THR A 181 -18.62 -1.06 19.43
CA THR A 181 -18.65 -2.30 18.64
C THR A 181 -18.82 -2.08 17.15
N THR A 182 -19.24 -0.89 16.71
CA THR A 182 -19.54 -0.59 15.31
C THR A 182 -18.95 0.73 14.83
N ALA A 183 -18.68 0.80 13.52
CA ALA A 183 -18.49 2.02 12.74
C ALA A 183 -19.65 2.18 11.75
N ILE A 184 -19.96 3.39 11.36
CA ILE A 184 -20.99 3.71 10.35
C ILE A 184 -20.36 4.42 9.15
N ASP A 185 -20.75 4.02 7.95
CA ASP A 185 -20.49 4.81 6.74
C ASP A 185 -21.62 5.84 6.58
N GLU A 186 -21.31 7.11 6.84
CA GLU A 186 -22.28 8.22 6.74
C GLU A 186 -22.81 8.44 5.31
N ALA A 187 -22.10 7.95 4.28
CA ALA A 187 -22.55 8.08 2.91
C ALA A 187 -23.71 7.14 2.58
N THR A 188 -23.76 5.97 3.20
CA THR A 188 -24.76 4.93 2.91
C THR A 188 -25.67 4.63 4.09
N GLY A 189 -25.27 5.00 5.31
CA GLY A 189 -25.94 4.61 6.56
C GLY A 189 -25.63 3.18 7.00
N THR A 190 -24.71 2.48 6.32
CA THR A 190 -24.38 1.09 6.63
C THR A 190 -23.47 1.00 7.87
N GLU A 191 -23.80 0.14 8.80
CA GLU A 191 -22.98 -0.15 9.97
C GLU A 191 -22.13 -1.39 9.75
N TYR A 192 -20.87 -1.31 10.22
CA TYR A 192 -19.89 -2.40 10.16
C TYR A 192 -19.36 -2.71 11.56
N PRO A 193 -19.25 -4.00 11.95
CA PRO A 193 -18.54 -4.39 13.15
C PRO A 193 -17.09 -3.86 13.16
N LEU A 194 -16.59 -3.41 14.31
CA LEU A 194 -15.20 -2.97 14.46
C LEU A 194 -14.18 -4.09 14.24
N SER A 195 -14.62 -5.35 14.24
CA SER A 195 -13.82 -6.54 13.91
C SER A 195 -13.77 -6.87 12.42
N THR A 196 -14.46 -6.10 11.56
CA THR A 196 -14.43 -6.29 10.11
C THR A 196 -13.01 -6.05 9.57
N TYR A 197 -12.57 -6.89 8.63
CA TYR A 197 -11.32 -6.68 7.92
C TYR A 197 -11.46 -5.59 6.87
N VAL A 198 -10.43 -4.77 6.78
CA VAL A 198 -10.33 -3.72 5.76
C VAL A 198 -8.99 -3.81 5.03
N SER A 199 -8.99 -3.49 3.76
CA SER A 199 -7.79 -3.35 2.95
C SER A 199 -7.18 -1.96 3.13
N MET A 200 -5.87 -1.95 3.37
CA MET A 200 -5.07 -0.74 3.53
C MET A 200 -3.97 -0.62 2.46
N ASN A 201 -4.20 -1.18 1.27
CA ASN A 201 -3.24 -1.22 0.18
C ASN A 201 -1.91 -1.93 0.52
N PHE A 202 -2.05 -3.07 1.20
CA PHE A 202 -0.97 -3.95 1.63
C PHE A 202 -1.14 -5.30 0.92
N TRP A 203 -0.48 -5.49 -0.24
CA TRP A 203 -0.76 -6.57 -1.16
C TRP A 203 0.45 -7.43 -1.44
N GLY A 204 0.32 -8.74 -1.28
CA GLY A 204 1.34 -9.72 -1.62
C GLY A 204 1.02 -10.47 -2.92
N PHE A 205 1.97 -10.47 -3.84
CA PHE A 205 1.78 -11.04 -5.18
C PHE A 205 2.97 -11.91 -5.60
N THR A 206 2.69 -12.81 -6.52
CA THR A 206 3.70 -13.41 -7.38
C THR A 206 3.81 -12.63 -8.69
N HIS A 207 4.87 -12.84 -9.46
CA HIS A 207 5.16 -12.06 -10.68
C HIS A 207 4.02 -12.08 -11.71
N GLU A 208 3.24 -13.16 -11.75
CA GLU A 208 2.14 -13.34 -12.70
C GLU A 208 1.07 -12.24 -12.62
N VAL A 209 0.91 -11.58 -11.48
CA VAL A 209 -0.02 -10.44 -11.36
C VAL A 209 0.33 -9.33 -12.35
N LEU A 210 1.62 -9.15 -12.66
CA LEU A 210 2.10 -8.10 -13.55
C LEU A 210 1.74 -8.38 -15.02
N ASP A 211 1.64 -9.65 -15.43
CA ASP A 211 1.14 -10.02 -16.75
C ASP A 211 -0.37 -9.80 -16.87
N ILE A 212 -1.10 -10.11 -15.81
CA ILE A 212 -2.53 -9.81 -15.70
C ILE A 212 -2.76 -8.30 -15.76
N ALA A 213 -2.02 -7.53 -14.95
CA ALA A 213 -2.11 -6.07 -14.94
C ALA A 213 -1.81 -5.44 -16.31
N ASP A 214 -0.77 -5.91 -17.03
CA ASP A 214 -0.39 -5.42 -18.35
C ASP A 214 -1.52 -5.59 -19.37
N ARG A 215 -2.18 -6.75 -19.35
CA ARG A 215 -3.30 -7.03 -20.24
C ARG A 215 -4.46 -6.07 -19.97
N TYR A 216 -4.94 -6.01 -18.74
CA TYR A 216 -6.12 -5.20 -18.40
C TYR A 216 -5.84 -3.70 -18.40
N PHE A 217 -4.59 -3.28 -18.18
CA PHE A 217 -4.22 -1.88 -18.34
C PHE A 217 -4.35 -1.41 -19.80
N LYS A 218 -3.99 -2.25 -20.78
CA LYS A 218 -4.17 -1.94 -22.21
C LYS A 218 -5.66 -1.77 -22.57
N GLU A 219 -6.52 -2.64 -22.05
CA GLU A 219 -7.97 -2.54 -22.22
C GLU A 219 -8.51 -1.27 -21.55
N PHE A 220 -8.10 -1.01 -20.30
CA PHE A 220 -8.48 0.18 -19.55
C PHE A 220 -8.07 1.48 -20.25
N VAL A 221 -6.86 1.55 -20.78
CA VAL A 221 -6.40 2.73 -21.54
C VAL A 221 -7.24 2.94 -22.79
N ALA A 222 -7.58 1.88 -23.54
CA ALA A 222 -8.40 1.99 -24.74
C ALA A 222 -9.79 2.59 -24.43
N GLU A 223 -10.37 2.23 -23.28
CA GLU A 223 -11.70 2.70 -22.87
C GLU A 223 -11.68 4.09 -22.22
N HIS A 224 -10.58 4.45 -21.53
CA HIS A 224 -10.53 5.65 -20.67
C HIS A 224 -9.50 6.70 -21.09
N LYS A 225 -8.91 6.60 -22.29
CA LYS A 225 -7.86 7.52 -22.77
C LYS A 225 -8.28 9.00 -22.76
N ASP A 226 -9.57 9.25 -22.98
CA ASP A 226 -10.14 10.60 -23.04
C ASP A 226 -10.67 11.10 -21.67
N ASP A 227 -10.63 10.27 -20.63
CA ASP A 227 -10.98 10.65 -19.26
C ASP A 227 -9.73 10.91 -18.40
N PRO A 228 -9.34 12.18 -18.17
CA PRO A 228 -8.15 12.53 -17.43
C PRO A 228 -8.22 12.19 -15.92
N LYS A 229 -9.40 11.80 -15.42
CA LYS A 229 -9.63 11.49 -14.00
C LYS A 229 -9.67 10.00 -13.70
N SER A 230 -9.84 9.15 -14.71
CA SER A 230 -9.89 7.69 -14.53
C SER A 230 -8.59 7.17 -13.93
N GLU A 231 -8.67 6.17 -13.06
CA GLU A 231 -7.51 5.53 -12.43
C GLU A 231 -7.67 4.02 -12.47
N PHE A 232 -6.60 3.35 -12.84
CA PHE A 232 -6.47 1.90 -12.82
C PHE A 232 -5.89 1.48 -11.48
N TYR A 233 -6.69 0.82 -10.63
CA TYR A 233 -6.35 0.46 -9.27
C TYR A 233 -5.95 -1.00 -9.12
N ILE A 234 -5.10 -1.31 -8.14
CA ILE A 234 -4.72 -2.70 -7.78
C ILE A 234 -5.95 -3.60 -7.55
N PRO A 235 -7.00 -3.20 -6.80
CA PRO A 235 -8.19 -4.01 -6.64
C PRO A 235 -8.85 -4.45 -7.95
N MET A 236 -8.78 -3.66 -9.02
CA MET A 236 -9.30 -4.04 -10.34
C MET A 236 -8.50 -5.21 -10.93
N VAL A 237 -7.17 -5.18 -10.80
CA VAL A 237 -6.30 -6.28 -11.25
C VAL A 237 -6.60 -7.55 -10.45
N VAL A 238 -6.78 -7.44 -9.14
CA VAL A 238 -7.14 -8.56 -8.25
C VAL A 238 -8.48 -9.17 -8.65
N GLN A 239 -9.50 -8.36 -8.93
CA GLN A 239 -10.81 -8.85 -9.39
C GLN A 239 -10.69 -9.64 -10.71
N HIS A 240 -9.91 -9.15 -11.66
CA HIS A 240 -9.65 -9.87 -12.92
C HIS A 240 -8.88 -11.17 -12.68
N ALA A 241 -7.87 -11.16 -11.80
CA ALA A 241 -7.13 -12.36 -11.46
C ALA A 241 -8.04 -13.45 -10.87
N ILE A 242 -8.95 -13.07 -9.98
CA ILE A 242 -9.93 -14.00 -9.38
C ILE A 242 -10.91 -14.50 -10.45
N LYS A 243 -11.55 -13.59 -11.18
CA LYS A 243 -12.64 -13.89 -12.08
C LYS A 243 -12.20 -14.67 -13.32
N ASP A 244 -11.10 -14.24 -13.95
CA ASP A 244 -10.75 -14.65 -15.29
C ASP A 244 -9.60 -15.69 -15.32
N TYR A 245 -8.81 -15.78 -14.22
CA TYR A 245 -7.66 -16.69 -14.14
C TYR A 245 -7.76 -17.71 -12.99
N GLY A 246 -8.81 -17.65 -12.17
CA GLY A 246 -9.05 -18.58 -11.07
C GLY A 246 -8.06 -18.45 -9.90
N TYR A 247 -7.49 -17.24 -9.72
CA TYR A 247 -6.71 -16.93 -8.52
C TYR A 247 -7.61 -16.83 -7.29
N LYS A 248 -7.01 -17.00 -6.13
CA LYS A 248 -7.61 -16.66 -4.84
C LYS A 248 -6.87 -15.48 -4.25
N LEU A 249 -7.55 -14.68 -3.45
CA LEU A 249 -6.91 -13.73 -2.56
C LEU A 249 -7.18 -14.13 -1.12
N GLU A 250 -6.12 -14.45 -0.38
CA GLU A 250 -6.19 -14.75 1.05
C GLU A 250 -5.95 -13.46 1.84
N VAL A 251 -6.87 -13.12 2.72
CA VAL A 251 -6.77 -11.99 3.64
C VAL A 251 -6.08 -12.47 4.91
N LEU A 252 -4.87 -11.97 5.16
CA LEU A 252 -4.07 -12.32 6.33
C LEU A 252 -4.53 -11.49 7.53
N PRO A 253 -5.11 -12.11 8.58
CA PRO A 253 -5.54 -11.38 9.77
C PRO A 253 -4.36 -10.66 10.42
N ASN A 254 -4.44 -9.34 10.52
CA ASN A 254 -3.42 -8.48 11.12
C ASN A 254 -4.03 -7.65 12.25
N HIS A 255 -3.35 -7.64 13.40
CA HIS A 255 -3.79 -6.94 14.61
C HIS A 255 -3.03 -5.65 14.87
N ASP A 256 -2.02 -5.32 14.05
CA ASP A 256 -1.28 -4.07 14.15
C ASP A 256 -2.20 -2.85 13.95
N ASN A 257 -1.79 -1.76 14.53
CA ASN A 257 -2.38 -0.46 14.22
C ASN A 257 -1.85 0.02 12.87
N TRP A 258 -2.75 0.54 12.06
CA TRP A 258 -2.42 1.28 10.87
C TRP A 258 -2.66 2.76 11.09
N PHE A 259 -1.77 3.59 10.62
CA PHE A 259 -1.96 5.04 10.49
C PHE A 259 -1.17 5.56 9.30
N GLY A 260 -1.59 6.71 8.77
CA GLY A 260 -0.97 7.28 7.58
C GLY A 260 -1.19 8.78 7.48
N MET A 261 -0.51 9.40 6.53
CA MET A 261 -0.60 10.83 6.27
C MET A 261 -1.45 11.09 5.02
N THR A 262 -2.66 11.62 5.20
CA THR A 262 -3.49 12.09 4.09
C THR A 262 -3.46 13.61 3.99
N TYR A 263 -3.50 14.26 5.13
CA TYR A 263 -3.47 15.72 5.29
C TYR A 263 -2.26 16.14 6.11
N HIS A 264 -1.87 17.40 6.01
CA HIS A 264 -0.76 17.95 6.81
C HIS A 264 -1.03 17.85 8.32
N GLU A 265 -2.27 17.95 8.72
CA GLU A 265 -2.73 17.83 10.11
C GLU A 265 -2.48 16.44 10.72
N ASP A 266 -2.34 15.40 9.87
CA ASP A 266 -2.04 14.04 10.34
C ASP A 266 -0.59 13.91 10.85
N LEU A 267 0.32 14.81 10.44
CA LEU A 267 1.75 14.73 10.73
C LEU A 267 2.03 14.65 12.25
N ALA A 268 1.42 15.52 13.04
CA ALA A 268 1.64 15.54 14.47
C ALA A 268 1.18 14.25 15.16
N MET A 269 0.08 13.66 14.71
CA MET A 269 -0.42 12.37 15.20
C MET A 269 0.55 11.25 14.82
N VAL A 270 0.99 11.18 13.56
CA VAL A 270 1.94 10.17 13.08
C VAL A 270 3.27 10.25 13.83
N GLN A 271 3.82 11.46 14.01
CA GLN A 271 5.05 11.67 14.78
C GLN A 271 4.89 11.18 16.22
N ASN A 272 3.77 11.47 16.88
CA ASN A 272 3.51 11.02 18.25
C ASN A 272 3.37 9.49 18.36
N GLU A 273 2.70 8.84 17.40
CA GLU A 273 2.58 7.37 17.39
C GLU A 273 3.94 6.70 17.16
N ILE A 274 4.75 7.20 16.23
CA ILE A 274 6.12 6.70 16.02
C ILE A 274 6.99 6.93 17.25
N GLN A 275 6.93 8.11 17.89
CA GLN A 275 7.69 8.38 19.11
C GLN A 275 7.37 7.36 20.21
N LYS A 276 6.10 7.02 20.41
CA LYS A 276 5.69 5.99 21.37
C LYS A 276 6.29 4.62 21.08
N LEU A 277 6.44 4.25 19.79
CA LEU A 277 7.05 2.99 19.38
C LEU A 277 8.58 3.00 19.63
N VAL A 278 9.24 4.12 19.36
CA VAL A 278 10.66 4.30 19.67
C VAL A 278 10.89 4.25 21.18
N ASP A 279 10.08 4.95 21.98
CA ASP A 279 10.18 4.95 23.45
C ASP A 279 9.99 3.55 24.07
N LYS A 280 9.21 2.68 23.40
CA LYS A 280 9.06 1.27 23.78
C LYS A 280 10.22 0.38 23.32
N GLY A 281 11.19 0.93 22.57
CA GLY A 281 12.30 0.17 22.02
C GLY A 281 11.93 -0.71 20.82
N GLU A 282 10.77 -0.46 20.17
CA GLU A 282 10.35 -1.22 19.00
C GLU A 282 11.14 -0.82 17.75
N TYR A 283 11.59 0.41 17.67
CA TYR A 283 12.44 0.93 16.60
C TYR A 283 13.68 1.62 17.16
N PRO A 284 14.80 1.60 16.41
CA PRO A 284 15.94 2.45 16.74
C PRO A 284 15.56 3.94 16.54
N ASP A 285 16.26 4.80 17.21
CA ASP A 285 16.07 6.24 17.12
C ASP A 285 16.33 6.78 15.69
N ARG A 286 17.21 6.09 14.95
CA ARG A 286 17.54 6.36 13.55
C ARG A 286 17.95 5.06 12.85
N PHE A 287 17.53 4.91 11.57
CA PHE A 287 17.95 3.83 10.68
C PHE A 287 19.29 4.11 10.01
#